data_9b817b6012d8f57a3bd835f82c5e9ef3
#
_entry.id   9b817b6012d8f57a3bd835f82c5e9ef3
#
_cell.length_a   1.000
_cell.length_b   1.000
_cell.length_c   1.000
_cell.angle_alpha   90.00
_cell.angle_beta   90.00
_cell.angle_gamma   90.00
#
_symmetry.space_group_name_H-M   'P 1'
#
loop_
_entity.id
_entity.type
_entity.pdbx_description
1 polymer ?
#
loop_
_entity_poly.entity_id
_entity_poly.type
_entity_poly.pdbx_seq_one_letter_code
_entity_poly.pdbx_strand_id
1 'polypeptide(L)'
;MEITTDLKIGQIVKSKAGRDKGIIFLIHSVLDEQYVFVCDGDLRKLQSPKKKKVKHLVIYNTVFTEFAEKLQKNKNLDDAYIRRLLEPYNKSVSKEMEVE
;
A
#
# COMPACT_ATOMS: atom_id res chain seq x y z
N MET A 1 7.58 -19.14 -16.29
CA MET A 1 7.85 -18.78 -15.62
C MET A 1 7.28 -18.20 -14.78
N GLU A 2 7.31 -18.13 -14.07
CA GLU A 2 6.79 -17.73 -13.27
C GLU A 2 6.97 -16.68 -12.75
N ILE A 3 6.54 -16.08 -12.10
CA ILE A 3 6.58 -15.13 -11.59
C ILE A 3 6.21 -14.76 -10.83
N THR A 4 6.13 -14.48 -10.39
CA THR A 4 6.29 -14.20 -9.71
C THR A 4 6.11 -13.43 -8.75
N THR A 5 5.37 -12.79 -8.66
CA THR A 5 5.01 -11.89 -7.66
C THR A 5 4.10 -12.52 -6.68
N ASP A 6 4.51 -12.50 -5.46
CA ASP A 6 3.65 -12.95 -4.37
C ASP A 6 2.84 -11.81 -3.79
N LEU A 7 2.80 -10.68 -4.46
CA LEU A 7 2.12 -9.50 -3.94
C LEU A 7 0.61 -9.68 -3.96
N LYS A 8 -0.05 -9.16 -2.95
CA LYS A 8 -1.49 -9.34 -2.78
C LYS A 8 -2.18 -8.01 -2.54
N ILE A 9 -3.43 -7.93 -2.95
CA ILE A 9 -4.26 -6.77 -2.65
C ILE A 9 -4.35 -6.66 -1.12
N GLY A 10 -4.12 -5.46 -0.61
CA GLY A 10 -4.14 -5.24 0.84
C GLY A 10 -2.80 -5.40 1.51
N GLN A 11 -1.77 -5.67 0.75
CA GLN A 11 -0.42 -5.80 1.31
C GLN A 11 0.19 -4.43 1.55
N ILE A 12 0.94 -4.31 2.64
CA ILE A 12 1.60 -3.07 3.02
C ILE A 12 2.92 -2.96 2.26
N VAL A 13 3.17 -1.79 1.69
CA VAL A 13 4.42 -1.51 1.02
C VAL A 13 4.87 -0.10 1.39
N LYS A 14 6.15 0.17 1.19
CA LYS A 14 6.72 1.48 1.45
C LYS A 14 7.47 1.92 0.21
N SER A 15 7.23 3.14 -0.22
CA SER A 15 7.91 3.68 -1.39
C SER A 15 9.36 3.99 -1.04
N LYS A 16 10.28 3.59 -1.90
CA LYS A 16 11.69 3.89 -1.69
C LYS A 16 12.28 4.73 -2.82
N ALA A 17 11.43 5.30 -3.64
CA ALA A 17 11.89 6.12 -4.75
C ALA A 17 10.83 7.15 -5.13
N GLY A 18 11.28 8.25 -5.70
CA GLY A 18 10.38 9.28 -6.21
C GLY A 18 9.96 10.25 -5.13
N ARG A 19 8.95 11.04 -5.44
CA ARG A 19 8.50 12.10 -4.55
C ARG A 19 7.84 11.58 -3.28
N ASP A 20 7.30 10.36 -3.36
CA ASP A 20 6.62 9.78 -2.23
C ASP A 20 7.52 8.82 -1.45
N LYS A 21 8.83 8.97 -1.60
CA LYS A 21 9.77 8.14 -0.89
C LYS A 21 9.49 8.19 0.62
N GLY A 22 9.42 7.02 1.23
CA GLY A 22 9.15 6.90 2.66
C GLY A 22 7.69 6.77 3.02
N ILE A 23 6.79 6.96 2.06
CA ILE A 23 5.36 6.86 2.32
C ILE A 23 4.93 5.40 2.37
N ILE A 24 4.09 5.07 3.33
CA ILE A 24 3.52 3.73 3.47
C ILE A 24 2.23 3.68 2.65
N PHE A 25 2.14 2.68 1.82
CA PHE A 25 0.96 2.48 0.97
C PHE A 25 0.36 1.10 1.16
N LEU A 26 -0.85 0.97 0.70
CA LEU A 26 -1.56 -0.29 0.63
C LEU A 26 -1.69 -0.66 -0.84
N ILE A 27 -1.46 -1.92 -1.18
CA ILE A 27 -1.65 -2.35 -2.56
C ILE A 27 -3.13 -2.40 -2.87
N HIS A 28 -3.55 -1.58 -3.82
CA HIS A 28 -4.93 -1.51 -4.27
C HIS A 28 -5.21 -2.64 -5.26
N SER A 29 -4.29 -2.86 -6.17
CA SER A 29 -4.45 -3.91 -7.16
C SER A 29 -3.09 -4.22 -7.79
N VAL A 30 -2.99 -5.39 -8.38
CA VAL A 30 -1.75 -5.85 -9.01
C VAL A 30 -1.99 -5.83 -10.51
N LEU A 31 -1.20 -5.03 -11.22
CA LEU A 31 -1.33 -4.92 -12.67
C LEU A 31 -0.61 -6.07 -13.37
N ASP A 32 0.63 -6.27 -13.01
CA ASP A 32 1.44 -7.36 -13.55
C ASP A 32 2.62 -7.57 -12.62
N GLU A 33 3.61 -8.31 -13.06
CA GLU A 33 4.74 -8.64 -12.18
C GLU A 33 5.64 -7.45 -11.91
N GLN A 34 5.50 -6.37 -12.68
CA GLN A 34 6.35 -5.19 -12.52
C GLN A 34 5.64 -4.02 -11.88
N TYR A 35 4.31 -3.97 -11.95
CA TYR A 35 3.56 -2.78 -11.52
C TYR A 35 2.38 -3.15 -10.65
N VAL A 36 2.15 -2.29 -9.66
CA VAL A 36 0.97 -2.38 -8.82
C VAL A 36 0.37 -0.99 -8.71
N PHE A 37 -0.90 -0.92 -8.29
CA PHE A 37 -1.53 0.33 -7.93
C PHE A 37 -1.58 0.41 -6.42
N VAL A 38 -1.24 1.57 -5.87
CA VAL A 38 -1.18 1.76 -4.42
C VAL A 38 -1.99 2.98 -4.01
N CYS A 39 -2.42 2.98 -2.76
CA CYS A 39 -3.14 4.10 -2.19
C CYS A 39 -2.83 4.18 -0.70
N ASP A 40 -3.02 5.37 -0.12
CA ASP A 40 -2.84 5.56 1.31
C ASP A 40 -3.99 6.33 1.95
N GLY A 41 -4.98 6.72 1.15
CA GLY A 41 -6.14 7.45 1.65
C GLY A 41 -5.87 8.91 1.92
N ASP A 42 -4.70 9.40 1.54
CA ASP A 42 -4.32 10.79 1.78
C ASP A 42 -3.72 11.37 0.51
N LEU A 43 -2.44 11.11 0.27
CA LEU A 43 -1.80 11.58 -0.96
C LEU A 43 -2.34 10.85 -2.18
N ARG A 44 -2.58 9.57 -2.04
CA ARG A 44 -3.13 8.76 -3.13
C ARG A 44 -4.44 8.18 -2.66
N LYS A 45 -5.53 8.74 -3.18
CA LYS A 45 -6.87 8.36 -2.76
C LYS A 45 -7.28 7.02 -3.32
N LEU A 46 -8.22 6.41 -2.64
CA LEU A 46 -8.76 5.12 -3.04
C LEU A 46 -9.26 5.13 -4.49
N GLN A 47 -9.88 6.23 -4.90
CA GLN A 47 -10.46 6.33 -6.23
C GLN A 47 -9.43 6.66 -7.31
N SER A 48 -8.23 7.04 -6.90
CA SER A 48 -7.18 7.40 -7.84
C SER A 48 -5.85 6.81 -7.39
N PRO A 49 -5.77 5.49 -7.31
CA PRO A 49 -4.52 4.88 -6.86
C PRO A 49 -3.40 5.16 -7.85
N LYS A 50 -2.19 5.14 -7.34
CA LYS A 50 -1.02 5.45 -8.16
C LYS A 50 -0.36 4.17 -8.63
N LYS A 51 0.05 4.16 -9.89
CA LYS A 51 0.82 3.06 -10.45
C LYS A 51 2.27 3.18 -9.99
N LYS A 52 2.81 2.10 -9.44
CA LYS A 52 4.17 2.07 -8.93
C LYS A 52 4.89 0.84 -9.43
N LYS A 53 6.18 0.97 -9.70
CA LYS A 53 7.01 -0.17 -10.02
C LYS A 53 7.31 -0.95 -8.75
N VAL A 54 7.18 -2.25 -8.83
CA VAL A 54 7.42 -3.11 -7.68
C VAL A 54 8.85 -2.94 -7.16
N LYS A 55 9.81 -2.78 -8.05
CA LYS A 55 11.20 -2.64 -7.63
C LYS A 55 11.47 -1.37 -6.85
N HIS A 56 10.54 -0.41 -6.88
CA HIS A 56 10.66 0.82 -6.11
C HIS A 56 9.94 0.74 -4.77
N LEU A 57 9.57 -0.46 -4.35
CA LEU A 57 8.82 -0.67 -3.12
C LEU A 57 9.55 -1.60 -2.18
N VAL A 58 9.47 -1.29 -0.89
CA VAL A 58 9.81 -2.23 0.16
C VAL A 58 8.55 -2.99 0.49
N ILE A 59 8.60 -4.30 0.43
CA ILE A 59 7.41 -5.13 0.61
C ILE A 59 7.37 -5.65 2.04
N TYR A 60 6.27 -5.40 2.73
CA TYR A 60 6.06 -5.91 4.07
C TYR A 60 5.29 -7.22 3.98
N ASN A 61 5.40 -8.03 5.02
CA ASN A 61 4.68 -9.31 5.04
C ASN A 61 3.22 -9.16 5.40
N THR A 62 2.84 -8.04 5.95
CA THR A 62 1.46 -7.84 6.41
C THR A 62 0.51 -7.64 5.25
N VAL A 63 -0.58 -8.38 5.25
CA VAL A 63 -1.63 -8.28 4.23
C VAL A 63 -2.96 -8.09 4.94
N PHE A 64 -3.69 -7.04 4.60
CA PHE A 64 -5.02 -6.82 5.14
C PHE A 64 -6.04 -7.45 4.21
N THR A 65 -6.35 -8.71 4.47
CA THR A 65 -7.30 -9.44 3.61
C THR A 65 -8.67 -8.80 3.63
N GLU A 66 -9.03 -8.14 4.74
CA GLU A 66 -10.33 -7.48 4.82
C GLU A 66 -10.45 -6.35 3.79
N PHE A 67 -9.34 -5.69 3.46
CA PHE A 67 -9.36 -4.67 2.44
C PHE A 67 -9.73 -5.28 1.09
N ALA A 68 -9.13 -6.42 0.75
CA ALA A 68 -9.42 -7.09 -0.50
C ALA A 68 -10.89 -7.50 -0.58
N GLU A 69 -11.43 -7.99 0.53
CA GLU A 69 -12.83 -8.38 0.58
C GLU A 69 -13.76 -7.21 0.40
N LYS A 70 -13.45 -6.10 1.08
CA LYS A 70 -14.29 -4.90 0.96
C LYS A 70 -14.22 -4.32 -0.43
N LEU A 71 -13.05 -4.35 -1.03
CA LEU A 71 -12.87 -3.84 -2.38
C LEU A 71 -13.70 -4.65 -3.38
N GLN A 72 -13.68 -5.97 -3.22
CA GLN A 72 -14.42 -6.86 -4.08
C GLN A 72 -15.92 -6.63 -3.95
N LYS A 73 -16.40 -6.44 -2.74
CA LYS A 73 -17.81 -6.23 -2.46
C LYS A 73 -18.24 -4.78 -2.65
N ASN A 74 -17.28 -3.90 -2.76
CA ASN A 74 -17.53 -2.48 -2.95
C ASN A 74 -18.36 -1.89 -1.81
N LYS A 75 -17.98 -2.25 -0.58
CA LYS A 75 -18.75 -1.87 0.60
C LYS A 75 -17.85 -1.33 1.70
N ASN A 76 -18.31 -0.29 2.38
CA ASN A 76 -17.67 0.22 3.59
C ASN A 76 -16.20 0.52 3.38
N LEU A 77 -15.90 1.11 2.24
CA LEU A 77 -14.54 1.36 1.84
C LEU A 77 -14.39 2.84 1.50
N ASP A 78 -13.53 3.54 2.23
CA ASP A 78 -13.24 4.94 1.95
C ASP A 78 -11.81 5.25 2.38
N ASP A 79 -11.40 6.47 2.12
CA ASP A 79 -10.03 6.88 2.41
C ASP A 79 -9.74 6.87 3.91
N ALA A 80 -10.72 7.19 4.72
CA ALA A 80 -10.53 7.19 6.17
C ALA A 80 -10.22 5.79 6.68
N TYR A 81 -10.88 4.79 6.13
CA TYR A 81 -10.63 3.40 6.47
C TYR A 81 -9.18 3.02 6.16
N ILE A 82 -8.71 3.41 4.99
CA ILE A 82 -7.34 3.10 4.58
C ILE A 82 -6.34 3.80 5.49
N ARG A 83 -6.58 5.06 5.82
CA ARG A 83 -5.70 5.79 6.72
C ARG A 83 -5.59 5.10 8.08
N ARG A 84 -6.72 4.58 8.57
CA ARG A 84 -6.71 3.86 9.85
C ARG A 84 -5.90 2.58 9.78
N LEU A 85 -6.00 1.85 8.68
CA LEU A 85 -5.22 0.63 8.53
C LEU A 85 -3.72 0.92 8.55
N LEU A 86 -3.32 2.03 7.95
CA LEU A 86 -1.91 2.35 7.81
C LEU A 86 -1.33 3.12 8.99
N GLU A 87 -2.18 3.59 9.88
CA GLU A 87 -1.73 4.44 10.97
C GLU A 87 -0.63 3.82 11.83
N PRO A 88 -0.74 2.56 12.25
CA PRO A 88 0.33 1.97 13.07
C PRO A 88 1.67 1.94 12.34
N TYR A 89 1.64 1.76 11.06
CA TYR A 89 2.88 1.68 10.27
C TYR A 89 3.50 3.04 10.11
N ASN A 90 2.68 4.06 9.93
CA ASN A 90 3.16 5.42 9.84
C ASN A 90 3.75 5.90 11.15
N LYS A 91 3.13 5.54 12.25
CA LYS A 91 3.64 5.89 13.57
C LYS A 91 4.98 5.22 13.83
N SER A 92 5.11 3.98 13.43
CA SER A 92 6.36 3.24 13.58
C SER A 92 7.48 3.93 12.85
N VAL A 93 7.23 4.33 11.62
CA VAL A 93 8.22 5.01 10.81
C VAL A 93 8.63 6.32 11.45
N SER A 94 7.65 7.12 11.88
CA SER A 94 7.93 8.38 12.54
C SER A 94 8.74 8.18 13.79
N LYS A 95 8.39 7.17 14.56
CA LYS A 95 9.07 6.89 15.80
C LYS A 95 10.53 6.53 15.56
N GLU A 96 10.78 5.74 14.54
CA GLU A 96 12.14 5.38 14.20
C GLU A 96 12.96 6.59 13.84
N MET A 97 12.34 7.50 13.10
CA MET A 97 13.04 8.72 12.70
C MET A 97 13.36 9.59 13.89
N GLU A 98 12.47 9.61 14.86
CA GLU A 98 12.68 10.43 16.04
C GLU A 98 13.83 9.92 16.90
N VAL A 99 14.01 8.61 16.92
CA VAL A 99 15.07 8.00 17.70
C VAL A 99 16.43 8.39 17.16
N GLU A 100 16.50 8.59 15.88
CA GLU A 100 17.75 9.00 15.26
C GLU A 100 18.08 10.42 15.63
#